data_9146d02795d01d8884766d7e177b118f
#
_entry.id   9146d02795d01d8884766d7e177b118f
#
_cell.length_a   1.000
_cell.length_b   1.000
_cell.length_c   1.000
_cell.angle_alpha   90.00
_cell.angle_beta   90.00
_cell.angle_gamma   90.00
#
_symmetry.space_group_name_H-M   'P 1'
#
loop_
_entity.id
_entity.type
_entity.pdbx_description
1 polymer ?
#
loop_
_entity_poly.entity_id
_entity_poly.type
_entity_poly.pdbx_seq_one_letter_code
_entity_poly.pdbx_strand_id
1 'polypeptide(L)'
;GAGSFLGMAGLGAFAGKVHAEDAPRDAQGNIIPGFEKDQQATSAAQGWQPVSDRKIKVGIAGFGLCQFGAAFFYQNHPNVDVVAATDLDPNRCAQLAQRVGAKKTYPSCEEMIKDKEIEAIYIATDAPSHARLAIMALNHGKHVCSAVPAVFGFEAEGEAEELFNAVKKSGMKYMMNETSTFHADLYDKRMQYQAGALGKIIYSEGEYYHDFGPNGLAGYNPKTGKVDKMGWRRGLVPMWYPTHSAAYYVSITGGRFTEVSGLGTAGRYAEFQKENNSYQNPFGTEVAMYKTSEEGISRMVVGWDLKDAHGEKGRVYGEKPHNKNISGQRPALPPGVGGGGHGGSHGQLTNNFIESILLDKKPIVDVCDALNMTLSGVIAHKSALKDGEWMKIPQYAL
;
A
#
# COMPACT_ATOMS: atom_id res chain seq x y z
N GLY A 1 -18.16 -12.86 55.70
CA GLY A 1 -19.15 -11.89 55.32
C GLY A 1 -18.88 -11.44 53.90
N ALA A 2 -19.75 -11.86 52.98
CA ALA A 2 -19.73 -11.46 51.57
C ALA A 2 -20.14 -9.98 51.40
N GLY A 3 -19.43 -9.25 50.60
CA GLY A 3 -19.78 -7.89 50.17
C GLY A 3 -19.48 -7.73 48.69
N SER A 4 -20.54 -7.94 47.87
CA SER A 4 -20.52 -7.67 46.45
C SER A 4 -20.41 -6.17 46.19
N PHE A 5 -19.40 -5.72 45.46
CA PHE A 5 -19.41 -4.43 44.80
C PHE A 5 -19.48 -4.65 43.29
N LEU A 6 -20.67 -4.41 42.76
CA LEU A 6 -20.87 -4.16 41.32
C LEU A 6 -20.29 -2.76 41.04
N GLY A 7 -19.12 -2.72 40.43
CA GLY A 7 -18.57 -1.53 39.81
C GLY A 7 -18.98 -1.49 38.34
N MET A 8 -19.74 -0.47 37.97
CA MET A 8 -20.01 -0.12 36.58
C MET A 8 -18.66 0.11 35.85
N ALA A 9 -18.31 -0.81 34.97
CA ALA A 9 -17.22 -0.60 34.03
C ALA A 9 -17.72 0.35 32.94
N GLY A 10 -17.17 1.57 32.93
CA GLY A 10 -17.34 2.51 31.86
C GLY A 10 -16.83 1.89 30.55
N LEU A 11 -17.60 2.06 29.50
CA LEU A 11 -17.19 1.79 28.13
C LEU A 11 -16.02 2.73 27.76
N GLY A 12 -14.82 2.35 28.17
CA GLY A 12 -13.57 2.92 27.67
C GLY A 12 -13.38 2.41 26.26
N ALA A 13 -13.29 3.33 25.30
CA ALA A 13 -12.91 3.04 23.93
C ALA A 13 -11.61 2.24 23.95
N PHE A 14 -11.66 0.97 23.57
CA PHE A 14 -10.48 0.17 23.29
C PHE A 14 -9.86 0.69 21.99
N ALA A 15 -9.04 1.74 22.09
CA ALA A 15 -8.01 1.98 21.11
C ALA A 15 -7.03 0.80 21.25
N GLY A 16 -7.16 -0.20 20.40
CA GLY A 16 -6.26 -1.35 20.39
C GLY A 16 -4.85 -0.85 20.08
N LYS A 17 -4.02 -0.71 21.11
CA LYS A 17 -2.59 -0.53 20.93
C LYS A 17 -2.07 -1.80 20.26
N VAL A 18 -1.57 -1.69 19.03
CA VAL A 18 -0.73 -2.74 18.48
C VAL A 18 0.60 -2.64 19.23
N HIS A 19 0.78 -3.46 20.25
CA HIS A 19 2.07 -3.57 20.94
C HIS A 19 3.06 -4.26 20.01
N ALA A 20 4.36 -4.04 20.20
CA ALA A 20 5.42 -4.73 19.44
C ALA A 20 5.29 -6.27 19.53
N GLU A 21 4.66 -6.76 20.60
CA GLU A 21 4.32 -8.18 20.78
C GLU A 21 3.20 -8.66 19.86
N ASP A 22 2.28 -7.76 19.44
CA ASP A 22 1.14 -8.05 18.56
C ASP A 22 1.45 -7.75 17.08
N ALA A 23 2.64 -7.27 16.75
CA ALA A 23 3.01 -6.97 15.37
C ALA A 23 3.03 -8.25 14.53
N PRO A 24 2.51 -8.20 13.29
CA PRO A 24 2.58 -9.33 12.37
C PRO A 24 4.01 -9.81 12.16
N ARG A 25 4.20 -11.13 12.17
CA ARG A 25 5.51 -11.77 12.05
C ARG A 25 5.54 -12.73 10.86
N ASP A 26 6.71 -12.84 10.25
CA ASP A 26 6.97 -13.83 9.21
C ASP A 26 7.09 -15.24 9.80
N ALA A 27 7.33 -16.23 8.93
CA ALA A 27 7.49 -17.63 9.34
C ALA A 27 8.72 -17.88 10.21
N GLN A 28 9.68 -16.96 10.23
CA GLN A 28 10.90 -16.98 11.03
C GLN A 28 10.72 -16.25 12.37
N GLY A 29 9.55 -15.64 12.61
CA GLY A 29 9.25 -14.89 13.82
C GLY A 29 9.72 -13.43 13.80
N ASN A 30 10.29 -12.94 12.69
CA ASN A 30 10.66 -11.53 12.56
C ASN A 30 9.42 -10.67 12.34
N ILE A 31 9.42 -9.44 12.87
CA ILE A 31 8.37 -8.47 12.58
C ILE A 31 8.39 -8.17 11.07
N ILE A 32 7.23 -8.23 10.42
CA ILE A 32 7.10 -7.87 9.01
C ILE A 32 7.52 -6.40 8.84
N PRO A 33 8.38 -6.06 7.87
CA PRO A 33 8.81 -4.69 7.63
C PRO A 33 7.62 -3.71 7.53
N GLY A 34 7.76 -2.58 8.21
CA GLY A 34 6.70 -1.59 8.34
C GLY A 34 5.86 -1.70 9.63
N PHE A 35 6.05 -2.76 10.43
CA PHE A 35 5.39 -2.95 11.72
C PHE A 35 6.33 -2.86 12.92
N GLU A 36 7.58 -2.43 12.72
CA GLU A 36 8.63 -2.41 13.76
C GLU A 36 8.33 -1.46 14.92
N LYS A 37 7.54 -0.42 14.67
CA LYS A 37 7.18 0.58 15.68
C LYS A 37 5.74 1.02 15.51
N ASP A 38 4.97 0.89 16.57
CA ASP A 38 3.71 1.61 16.71
C ASP A 38 4.01 3.03 17.20
N GLN A 39 3.91 4.01 16.29
CA GLN A 39 4.04 5.41 16.67
C GLN A 39 2.71 5.88 17.27
N GLN A 40 2.70 6.05 18.58
CA GLN A 40 1.53 6.57 19.29
C GLN A 40 1.15 7.99 18.82
N ALA A 41 -0.15 8.23 18.67
CA ALA A 41 -0.73 9.49 18.24
C ALA A 41 -0.67 10.62 19.29
N THR A 42 0.30 10.66 20.17
CA THR A 42 0.27 11.53 21.37
C THR A 42 0.44 13.01 21.10
N SER A 43 0.99 13.41 19.95
CA SER A 43 1.15 14.86 19.61
C SER A 43 0.42 15.27 18.32
N ALA A 44 -0.26 14.35 17.65
CA ALA A 44 -0.79 14.55 16.31
C ALA A 44 -1.97 15.53 16.25
N ALA A 45 -2.69 15.73 17.36
CA ALA A 45 -3.85 16.62 17.39
C ALA A 45 -3.49 18.13 17.37
N GLN A 46 -2.24 18.51 17.65
CA GLN A 46 -1.83 19.91 17.57
C GLN A 46 -1.73 20.35 16.10
N GLY A 47 -2.56 21.30 15.72
CA GLY A 47 -2.59 21.86 14.36
C GLY A 47 -3.57 21.19 13.39
N TRP A 48 -4.17 20.06 13.73
CA TRP A 48 -5.26 19.50 12.92
C TRP A 48 -6.55 20.30 13.12
N GLN A 49 -7.24 20.55 12.01
CA GLN A 49 -8.54 21.21 12.03
C GLN A 49 -9.56 20.32 11.32
N PRO A 50 -10.78 20.17 11.86
CA PRO A 50 -11.85 19.42 11.21
C PRO A 50 -12.23 20.08 9.88
N VAL A 51 -12.29 19.29 8.82
CA VAL A 51 -12.69 19.77 7.48
C VAL A 51 -14.18 19.59 7.22
N SER A 52 -14.86 18.76 8.01
CA SER A 52 -16.28 18.45 7.89
C SER A 52 -16.78 17.73 9.14
N ASP A 53 -18.08 17.83 9.43
CA ASP A 53 -18.78 17.02 10.45
C ASP A 53 -19.30 15.69 9.85
N ARG A 54 -19.22 15.51 8.54
CA ARG A 54 -19.69 14.31 7.83
C ARG A 54 -18.82 13.11 8.16
N LYS A 55 -19.47 11.95 8.33
CA LYS A 55 -18.78 10.65 8.41
C LYS A 55 -19.00 9.85 7.13
N ILE A 56 -17.91 9.33 6.59
CA ILE A 56 -17.92 8.40 5.45
C ILE A 56 -18.16 7.00 5.97
N LYS A 57 -19.14 6.29 5.41
CA LYS A 57 -19.44 4.89 5.74
C LYS A 57 -18.49 3.98 4.98
N VAL A 58 -17.60 3.30 5.71
CA VAL A 58 -16.51 2.51 5.13
C VAL A 58 -16.74 1.03 5.38
N GLY A 59 -16.54 0.23 4.32
CA GLY A 59 -16.36 -1.21 4.39
C GLY A 59 -14.88 -1.58 4.31
N ILE A 60 -14.43 -2.55 5.10
CA ILE A 60 -13.04 -3.01 5.12
C ILE A 60 -12.95 -4.47 4.69
N ALA A 61 -12.11 -4.76 3.70
CA ALA A 61 -11.87 -6.11 3.17
C ALA A 61 -10.43 -6.56 3.41
N GLY A 62 -10.27 -7.69 4.10
CA GLY A 62 -8.99 -8.37 4.25
C GLY A 62 -8.34 -8.21 5.63
N PHE A 63 -8.03 -9.37 6.25
CA PHE A 63 -7.33 -9.47 7.51
C PHE A 63 -6.34 -10.64 7.48
N GLY A 64 -5.52 -10.64 6.41
CA GLY A 64 -4.51 -11.66 6.18
C GLY A 64 -3.27 -11.51 7.06
N LEU A 65 -2.13 -12.00 6.58
CA LEU A 65 -0.87 -12.03 7.31
C LEU A 65 -0.46 -10.66 7.89
N CYS A 66 -0.60 -9.60 7.13
CA CYS A 66 -0.21 -8.25 7.54
C CYS A 66 -1.29 -7.52 8.36
N GLN A 67 -2.49 -8.09 8.51
CA GLN A 67 -3.61 -7.50 9.25
C GLN A 67 -3.94 -6.04 8.87
N PHE A 68 -3.64 -5.63 7.65
CA PHE A 68 -3.78 -4.24 7.19
C PHE A 68 -5.19 -3.70 7.31
N GLY A 69 -6.23 -4.54 7.23
CA GLY A 69 -7.61 -4.10 7.43
C GLY A 69 -7.84 -3.32 8.73
N ALA A 70 -7.08 -3.59 9.78
CA ALA A 70 -7.20 -2.89 11.06
C ALA A 70 -6.06 -1.92 11.38
N ALA A 71 -4.97 -1.93 10.59
CA ALA A 71 -3.73 -1.22 10.91
C ALA A 71 -3.72 0.26 10.45
N PHE A 72 -4.67 0.67 9.62
CA PHE A 72 -4.69 2.00 8.99
C PHE A 72 -5.60 3.02 9.69
N PHE A 73 -6.10 2.73 10.87
CA PHE A 73 -6.87 3.65 11.73
C PHE A 73 -8.21 4.15 11.17
N TYR A 74 -8.82 3.47 10.19
CA TYR A 74 -10.17 3.85 9.72
C TYR A 74 -11.17 3.92 10.86
N GLN A 75 -11.12 2.94 11.78
CA GLN A 75 -11.99 2.84 12.95
C GLN A 75 -11.78 3.96 13.98
N ASN A 76 -10.68 4.67 13.92
CA ASN A 76 -10.35 5.76 14.85
C ASN A 76 -10.54 7.15 14.24
N HIS A 77 -10.75 7.23 12.91
CA HIS A 77 -10.85 8.51 12.22
C HIS A 77 -12.18 9.19 12.51
N PRO A 78 -12.21 10.50 12.93
CA PRO A 78 -13.45 11.17 13.33
C PRO A 78 -14.49 11.28 12.22
N ASN A 79 -14.05 11.31 10.95
CA ASN A 79 -14.93 11.37 9.79
C ASN A 79 -15.20 10.00 9.15
N VAL A 80 -15.02 8.91 9.89
CA VAL A 80 -15.30 7.55 9.42
C VAL A 80 -16.29 6.84 10.34
N ASP A 81 -17.20 6.10 9.74
CA ASP A 81 -18.01 5.07 10.37
C ASP A 81 -17.73 3.75 9.66
N VAL A 82 -17.03 2.83 10.34
CA VAL A 82 -16.76 1.49 9.79
C VAL A 82 -18.01 0.65 9.96
N VAL A 83 -18.80 0.52 8.91
CA VAL A 83 -20.10 -0.15 8.95
C VAL A 83 -20.03 -1.63 8.62
N ALA A 84 -18.99 -2.08 7.89
CA ALA A 84 -18.87 -3.45 7.41
C ALA A 84 -17.43 -3.94 7.37
N ALA A 85 -17.26 -5.26 7.52
CA ALA A 85 -15.99 -5.94 7.39
C ALA A 85 -16.16 -7.28 6.67
N THR A 86 -15.11 -7.72 5.95
CA THR A 86 -15.09 -9.04 5.32
C THR A 86 -13.68 -9.62 5.26
N ASP A 87 -13.58 -10.90 5.37
CA ASP A 87 -12.46 -11.75 5.00
C ASP A 87 -13.01 -13.09 4.52
N LEU A 88 -12.33 -13.75 3.58
CA LEU A 88 -12.74 -15.05 3.08
C LEU A 88 -12.67 -16.16 4.15
N ASP A 89 -11.83 -15.99 5.16
CA ASP A 89 -11.80 -16.84 6.34
C ASP A 89 -12.78 -16.29 7.39
N PRO A 90 -13.82 -17.04 7.80
CA PRO A 90 -14.82 -16.56 8.74
C PRO A 90 -14.26 -16.14 10.10
N ASN A 91 -13.20 -16.80 10.57
CA ASN A 91 -12.57 -16.45 11.86
C ASN A 91 -11.83 -15.13 11.77
N ARG A 92 -11.10 -14.89 10.67
CA ARG A 92 -10.44 -13.61 10.43
C ARG A 92 -11.46 -12.51 10.17
N CYS A 93 -12.55 -12.81 9.48
CA CYS A 93 -13.65 -11.86 9.29
C CYS A 93 -14.22 -11.41 10.65
N ALA A 94 -14.48 -12.34 11.56
CA ALA A 94 -14.95 -12.02 12.91
C ALA A 94 -13.93 -11.21 13.72
N GLN A 95 -12.64 -11.55 13.65
CA GLN A 95 -11.57 -10.80 14.30
C GLN A 95 -11.45 -9.38 13.73
N LEU A 96 -11.51 -9.22 12.40
CA LEU A 96 -11.50 -7.92 11.76
C LEU A 96 -12.68 -7.08 12.22
N ALA A 97 -13.89 -7.62 12.14
CA ALA A 97 -15.11 -6.93 12.56
C ALA A 97 -15.02 -6.42 14.01
N GLN A 98 -14.53 -7.27 14.91
CA GLN A 98 -14.29 -6.91 16.30
C GLN A 98 -13.25 -5.78 16.44
N ARG A 99 -12.11 -5.88 15.72
CA ARG A 99 -11.02 -4.90 15.78
C ARG A 99 -11.43 -3.51 15.29
N VAL A 100 -12.23 -3.47 14.22
CA VAL A 100 -12.65 -2.20 13.60
C VAL A 100 -14.04 -1.73 14.05
N GLY A 101 -14.72 -2.49 14.90
CA GLY A 101 -16.04 -2.15 15.41
C GLY A 101 -17.17 -2.24 14.38
N ALA A 102 -16.96 -3.01 13.30
CA ALA A 102 -17.96 -3.18 12.25
C ALA A 102 -19.15 -4.00 12.75
N LYS A 103 -20.36 -3.55 12.43
CA LYS A 103 -21.61 -4.23 12.84
C LYS A 103 -22.07 -5.28 11.84
N LYS A 104 -21.67 -5.15 10.57
CA LYS A 104 -22.01 -6.07 9.49
C LYS A 104 -20.80 -6.83 9.05
N THR A 105 -20.99 -8.10 8.71
CA THR A 105 -19.98 -8.94 8.06
C THR A 105 -20.53 -9.54 6.79
N TYR A 106 -19.63 -9.80 5.82
CA TYR A 106 -19.98 -10.37 4.53
C TYR A 106 -19.08 -11.57 4.23
N PRO A 107 -19.57 -12.57 3.48
CA PRO A 107 -18.76 -13.75 3.12
C PRO A 107 -17.64 -13.42 2.13
N SER A 108 -17.73 -12.29 1.43
CA SER A 108 -16.70 -11.81 0.50
C SER A 108 -16.78 -10.29 0.28
N CYS A 109 -15.72 -9.72 -0.30
CA CYS A 109 -15.70 -8.32 -0.69
C CYS A 109 -16.74 -8.03 -1.78
N GLU A 110 -16.96 -8.95 -2.71
CA GLU A 110 -17.96 -8.84 -3.77
C GLU A 110 -19.38 -8.69 -3.22
N GLU A 111 -19.70 -9.42 -2.16
CA GLU A 111 -21.00 -9.28 -1.50
C GLU A 111 -21.09 -7.95 -0.72
N MET A 112 -20.02 -7.56 -0.04
CA MET A 112 -19.95 -6.30 0.69
C MET A 112 -20.10 -5.09 -0.24
N ILE A 113 -19.51 -5.12 -1.43
CA ILE A 113 -19.61 -4.06 -2.43
C ILE A 113 -21.06 -3.73 -2.82
N LYS A 114 -21.97 -4.71 -2.78
CA LYS A 114 -23.39 -4.53 -3.13
C LYS A 114 -24.19 -3.75 -2.09
N ASP A 115 -23.68 -3.61 -0.86
CA ASP A 115 -24.38 -2.86 0.20
C ASP A 115 -24.40 -1.36 -0.16
N LYS A 116 -25.62 -0.83 -0.35
CA LYS A 116 -25.85 0.57 -0.73
C LYS A 116 -25.51 1.57 0.39
N GLU A 117 -25.40 1.11 1.62
CA GLU A 117 -25.03 1.95 2.75
C GLU A 117 -23.54 2.33 2.72
N ILE A 118 -22.69 1.49 2.14
CA ILE A 118 -21.24 1.71 2.09
C ILE A 118 -20.93 2.76 1.02
N GLU A 119 -20.16 3.78 1.38
CA GLU A 119 -19.72 4.86 0.49
C GLU A 119 -18.29 4.63 -0.04
N ALA A 120 -17.43 4.03 0.78
CA ALA A 120 -16.05 3.75 0.44
C ALA A 120 -15.61 2.37 0.91
N ILE A 121 -14.69 1.76 0.17
CA ILE A 121 -14.14 0.45 0.52
C ILE A 121 -12.62 0.55 0.64
N TYR A 122 -12.08 0.03 1.75
CA TYR A 122 -10.67 -0.24 1.91
C TYR A 122 -10.39 -1.70 1.58
N ILE A 123 -9.60 -1.94 0.52
CA ILE A 123 -9.21 -3.25 0.03
C ILE A 123 -7.79 -3.56 0.53
N ALA A 124 -7.69 -4.48 1.48
CA ALA A 124 -6.44 -4.98 2.07
C ALA A 124 -6.33 -6.50 1.91
N THR A 125 -6.76 -7.01 0.77
CA THR A 125 -6.79 -8.42 0.39
C THR A 125 -5.43 -8.89 -0.18
N ASP A 126 -5.41 -10.00 -0.89
CA ASP A 126 -4.25 -10.44 -1.66
C ASP A 126 -4.04 -9.59 -2.92
N ALA A 127 -2.77 -9.35 -3.29
CA ALA A 127 -2.44 -8.49 -4.43
C ALA A 127 -3.14 -8.87 -5.75
N PRO A 128 -3.28 -10.16 -6.12
CA PRO A 128 -4.00 -10.55 -7.34
C PRO A 128 -5.47 -10.14 -7.39
N SER A 129 -6.09 -9.83 -6.27
CA SER A 129 -7.52 -9.44 -6.26
C SER A 129 -7.75 -7.92 -6.24
N HIS A 130 -6.72 -7.11 -6.02
CA HIS A 130 -6.88 -5.66 -5.82
C HIS A 130 -7.58 -4.96 -6.98
N ALA A 131 -7.09 -5.13 -8.22
CA ALA A 131 -7.65 -4.47 -9.40
C ALA A 131 -9.10 -4.86 -9.63
N ARG A 132 -9.40 -6.15 -9.66
CA ARG A 132 -10.75 -6.68 -9.90
C ARG A 132 -11.75 -6.17 -8.87
N LEU A 133 -11.40 -6.20 -7.59
CA LEU A 133 -12.27 -5.71 -6.51
C LEU A 133 -12.44 -4.18 -6.57
N ALA A 134 -11.37 -3.45 -6.87
CA ALA A 134 -11.43 -2.00 -7.03
C ALA A 134 -12.34 -1.60 -8.21
N ILE A 135 -12.18 -2.22 -9.37
CA ILE A 135 -13.02 -1.99 -10.55
C ILE A 135 -14.49 -2.27 -10.23
N MET A 136 -14.77 -3.39 -9.55
CA MET A 136 -16.13 -3.73 -9.14
C MET A 136 -16.71 -2.68 -8.18
N ALA A 137 -15.95 -2.24 -7.18
CA ALA A 137 -16.40 -1.24 -6.22
C ALA A 137 -16.67 0.12 -6.89
N LEU A 138 -15.78 0.59 -7.75
CA LEU A 138 -15.94 1.80 -8.53
C LEU A 138 -17.21 1.76 -9.41
N ASN A 139 -17.45 0.64 -10.09
CA ASN A 139 -18.65 0.43 -10.91
C ASN A 139 -19.95 0.38 -10.09
N HIS A 140 -19.86 0.13 -8.78
CA HIS A 140 -20.97 0.23 -7.83
C HIS A 140 -21.04 1.59 -7.13
N GLY A 141 -20.32 2.60 -7.63
CA GLY A 141 -20.35 3.96 -7.09
C GLY A 141 -19.67 4.11 -5.72
N LYS A 142 -18.66 3.26 -5.41
CA LYS A 142 -17.90 3.34 -4.18
C LYS A 142 -16.56 4.02 -4.42
N HIS A 143 -16.16 4.90 -3.51
CA HIS A 143 -14.75 5.32 -3.42
C HIS A 143 -13.89 4.12 -2.99
N VAL A 144 -12.67 4.06 -3.47
CA VAL A 144 -11.78 2.91 -3.21
C VAL A 144 -10.43 3.37 -2.70
N CYS A 145 -10.00 2.79 -1.59
CA CYS A 145 -8.61 2.78 -1.17
C CYS A 145 -8.10 1.33 -1.23
N SER A 146 -6.99 1.10 -1.92
CA SER A 146 -6.43 -0.25 -2.10
C SER A 146 -5.02 -0.34 -1.52
N ALA A 147 -4.69 -1.47 -0.92
CA ALA A 147 -3.30 -1.78 -0.63
C ALA A 147 -2.49 -1.89 -1.94
N VAL A 148 -1.17 -1.87 -1.82
CA VAL A 148 -0.23 -2.03 -2.94
C VAL A 148 -0.09 -3.51 -3.35
N PRO A 149 0.20 -3.76 -4.64
CA PRO A 149 0.17 -2.89 -5.82
C PRO A 149 -1.25 -2.69 -6.39
N ALA A 150 -1.43 -1.72 -7.27
CA ALA A 150 -2.73 -1.43 -7.87
C ALA A 150 -3.22 -2.54 -8.81
N VAL A 151 -2.31 -3.10 -9.60
CA VAL A 151 -2.51 -4.23 -10.52
C VAL A 151 -1.41 -5.27 -10.33
N PHE A 152 -1.64 -6.52 -10.72
CA PHE A 152 -0.72 -7.59 -10.38
C PHE A 152 -0.71 -8.70 -11.45
N GLY A 153 0.49 -9.23 -11.74
CA GLY A 153 0.62 -10.45 -12.52
C GLY A 153 0.64 -10.24 -14.02
N PHE A 154 0.31 -11.30 -14.74
CA PHE A 154 0.37 -11.33 -16.20
C PHE A 154 -0.68 -10.43 -16.86
N GLU A 155 -1.83 -10.26 -16.23
CA GLU A 155 -2.95 -9.48 -16.73
C GLU A 155 -2.88 -7.99 -16.36
N ALA A 156 -1.81 -7.58 -15.67
CA ALA A 156 -1.68 -6.25 -15.07
C ALA A 156 -1.87 -5.09 -16.05
N GLU A 157 -1.46 -5.22 -17.34
CA GLU A 157 -1.66 -4.14 -18.33
C GLU A 157 -3.14 -4.00 -18.71
N GLY A 158 -3.86 -5.11 -18.88
CA GLY A 158 -5.31 -5.08 -19.15
C GLY A 158 -6.09 -4.56 -17.92
N GLU A 159 -5.76 -5.05 -16.73
CA GLU A 159 -6.34 -4.57 -15.47
C GLU A 159 -6.10 -3.08 -15.24
N ALA A 160 -4.93 -2.57 -15.63
CA ALA A 160 -4.61 -1.14 -15.53
C ALA A 160 -5.52 -0.26 -16.38
N GLU A 161 -5.77 -0.67 -17.62
CA GLU A 161 -6.69 0.04 -18.52
C GLU A 161 -8.12 0.00 -17.98
N GLU A 162 -8.57 -1.16 -17.51
CA GLU A 162 -9.91 -1.32 -16.93
C GLU A 162 -10.07 -0.48 -15.65
N LEU A 163 -9.08 -0.48 -14.76
CA LEU A 163 -9.10 0.30 -13.52
C LEU A 163 -9.13 1.80 -13.83
N PHE A 164 -8.28 2.28 -14.74
CA PHE A 164 -8.26 3.67 -15.16
C PHE A 164 -9.60 4.11 -15.74
N ASN A 165 -10.19 3.29 -16.62
CA ASN A 165 -11.49 3.55 -17.21
C ASN A 165 -12.63 3.52 -16.17
N ALA A 166 -12.58 2.62 -15.17
CA ALA A 166 -13.55 2.56 -14.10
C ALA A 166 -13.52 3.84 -13.24
N VAL A 167 -12.33 4.35 -12.91
CA VAL A 167 -12.18 5.63 -12.19
C VAL A 167 -12.77 6.78 -13.00
N LYS A 168 -12.41 6.91 -14.28
CA LYS A 168 -12.95 7.97 -15.17
C LYS A 168 -14.46 7.92 -15.29
N LYS A 169 -15.01 6.73 -15.47
CA LYS A 169 -16.45 6.53 -15.69
C LYS A 169 -17.26 6.76 -14.42
N SER A 170 -16.76 6.30 -13.28
CA SER A 170 -17.50 6.41 -12.01
C SER A 170 -17.42 7.80 -11.40
N GLY A 171 -16.36 8.55 -11.62
CA GLY A 171 -16.04 9.79 -10.91
C GLY A 171 -15.68 9.59 -9.45
N MET A 172 -15.57 8.34 -8.99
CA MET A 172 -15.22 8.02 -7.61
C MET A 172 -13.71 8.18 -7.37
N LYS A 173 -13.33 8.48 -6.13
CA LYS A 173 -11.93 8.55 -5.75
C LYS A 173 -11.35 7.13 -5.69
N TYR A 174 -10.17 6.96 -6.28
CA TYR A 174 -9.32 5.80 -6.11
C TYR A 174 -7.97 6.25 -5.54
N MET A 175 -7.50 5.60 -4.50
CA MET A 175 -6.18 5.81 -3.93
C MET A 175 -5.49 4.45 -3.69
N MET A 176 -4.21 4.37 -4.04
CA MET A 176 -3.36 3.27 -3.62
C MET A 176 -2.60 3.66 -2.34
N ASN A 177 -2.61 2.80 -1.35
CA ASN A 177 -1.95 3.01 -0.06
C ASN A 177 -0.44 2.75 -0.15
N GLU A 178 0.27 3.55 -0.96
CA GLU A 178 1.73 3.48 -1.02
C GLU A 178 2.34 4.15 0.21
N THR A 179 2.83 3.32 1.11
CA THR A 179 3.27 3.76 2.45
C THR A 179 4.52 4.62 2.42
N SER A 180 5.44 4.42 1.47
CA SER A 180 6.65 5.24 1.33
C SER A 180 6.33 6.71 1.08
N THR A 181 5.16 7.01 0.49
CA THR A 181 4.73 8.38 0.17
C THR A 181 4.74 9.33 1.39
N PHE A 182 4.51 8.79 2.57
CA PHE A 182 4.53 9.54 3.83
C PHE A 182 5.72 9.23 4.72
N HIS A 183 6.76 8.52 4.23
CA HIS A 183 8.02 8.49 4.95
C HIS A 183 8.57 9.92 5.09
N ALA A 184 9.13 10.24 6.24
CA ALA A 184 9.48 11.62 6.58
C ALA A 184 10.46 12.25 5.59
N ASP A 185 11.45 11.48 5.16
CA ASP A 185 12.46 11.90 4.18
C ASP A 185 11.88 12.06 2.77
N LEU A 186 11.01 11.15 2.35
CA LEU A 186 10.35 11.23 1.04
C LEU A 186 9.37 12.40 1.00
N TYR A 187 8.58 12.57 2.06
CA TYR A 187 7.65 13.69 2.15
C TYR A 187 8.37 15.04 2.17
N ASP A 188 9.50 15.16 2.88
CA ASP A 188 10.35 16.35 2.85
C ASP A 188 10.83 16.66 1.43
N LYS A 189 11.32 15.68 0.68
CA LYS A 189 11.74 15.84 -0.72
C LYS A 189 10.59 16.27 -1.63
N ARG A 190 9.39 15.71 -1.41
CA ARG A 190 8.19 16.12 -2.13
C ARG A 190 7.88 17.60 -1.92
N MET A 191 7.91 18.08 -0.68
CA MET A 191 7.66 19.49 -0.37
C MET A 191 8.72 20.40 -1.01
N GLN A 192 9.98 20.01 -0.98
CA GLN A 192 11.05 20.74 -1.65
C GLN A 192 10.89 20.77 -3.17
N TYR A 193 10.50 19.65 -3.77
CA TYR A 193 10.24 19.59 -5.21
C TYR A 193 9.07 20.50 -5.58
N GLN A 194 7.96 20.44 -4.86
CA GLN A 194 6.78 21.28 -5.10
C GLN A 194 7.07 22.78 -4.92
N ALA A 195 7.98 23.13 -4.02
CA ALA A 195 8.47 24.50 -3.85
C ALA A 195 9.46 24.94 -4.95
N GLY A 196 9.77 24.08 -5.94
CA GLY A 196 10.75 24.35 -6.99
C GLY A 196 12.21 24.39 -6.50
N ALA A 197 12.45 23.93 -5.26
CA ALA A 197 13.78 24.00 -4.64
C ALA A 197 14.77 22.98 -5.20
N LEU A 198 14.29 21.89 -5.79
CA LEU A 198 15.13 20.86 -6.40
C LEU A 198 15.33 21.06 -7.91
N GLY A 199 14.48 21.84 -8.57
CA GLY A 199 14.40 21.85 -10.03
C GLY A 199 13.91 20.52 -10.58
N LYS A 200 14.21 20.19 -11.85
CA LYS A 200 13.95 18.87 -12.42
C LYS A 200 14.81 17.81 -11.72
N ILE A 201 14.29 16.62 -11.57
CA ILE A 201 15.07 15.50 -11.02
C ILE A 201 15.90 14.86 -12.13
N ILE A 202 17.23 14.98 -12.00
CA ILE A 202 18.21 14.43 -12.95
C ILE A 202 18.40 12.94 -12.71
N TYR A 203 18.50 12.54 -11.43
CA TYR A 203 18.70 11.15 -11.01
C TYR A 203 17.91 10.83 -9.77
N SER A 204 17.31 9.65 -9.75
CA SER A 204 16.70 9.08 -8.56
C SER A 204 17.04 7.60 -8.41
N GLU A 205 16.96 7.09 -7.20
CA GLU A 205 17.02 5.67 -6.93
C GLU A 205 16.09 5.28 -5.78
N GLY A 206 15.54 4.08 -5.88
CA GLY A 206 14.71 3.46 -4.86
C GLY A 206 15.05 1.99 -4.70
N GLU A 207 14.98 1.51 -3.47
CA GLU A 207 15.27 0.13 -3.09
C GLU A 207 14.20 -0.37 -2.15
N TYR A 208 13.76 -1.61 -2.38
CA TYR A 208 12.91 -2.33 -1.46
C TYR A 208 13.41 -3.75 -1.28
N TYR A 209 13.78 -4.10 -0.06
CA TYR A 209 14.34 -5.40 0.28
C TYR A 209 13.53 -6.06 1.38
N HIS A 210 13.25 -7.35 1.15
CA HIS A 210 12.62 -8.19 2.14
C HIS A 210 13.12 -9.62 1.97
N ASP A 211 14.12 -10.02 2.77
CA ASP A 211 14.60 -11.41 2.72
C ASP A 211 13.50 -12.35 3.23
N PHE A 212 12.86 -13.05 2.32
CA PHE A 212 11.81 -14.02 2.66
C PHE A 212 12.34 -15.30 3.29
N GLY A 213 13.65 -15.54 3.22
CA GLY A 213 14.25 -16.79 3.69
C GLY A 213 13.84 -18.01 2.85
N PRO A 214 14.39 -19.16 3.16
CA PRO A 214 14.20 -20.39 2.35
C PRO A 214 12.79 -21.00 2.44
N ASN A 215 11.94 -20.57 3.36
CA ASN A 215 10.55 -20.99 3.51
C ASN A 215 9.58 -19.81 3.43
N GLY A 216 10.06 -18.71 2.93
CA GLY A 216 9.53 -17.42 2.69
C GLY A 216 8.11 -17.12 3.15
N LEU A 217 7.60 -15.96 2.86
CA LEU A 217 6.17 -15.64 2.98
C LEU A 217 5.37 -16.50 1.99
N ALA A 218 5.46 -17.84 2.17
CA ALA A 218 4.68 -18.80 1.41
C ALA A 218 3.22 -18.39 1.56
N GLY A 219 2.66 -17.84 0.50
CA GLY A 219 1.47 -17.06 0.54
C GLY A 219 0.30 -17.82 1.11
N TYR A 220 -0.45 -17.14 1.90
CA TYR A 220 -1.73 -17.57 2.34
C TYR A 220 -2.65 -17.83 1.13
N ASN A 221 -3.16 -19.04 1.02
CA ASN A 221 -4.14 -19.40 0.01
C ASN A 221 -5.54 -19.08 0.56
N PRO A 222 -6.26 -18.10 -0.01
CA PRO A 222 -7.58 -17.72 0.49
C PRO A 222 -8.62 -18.83 0.38
N LYS A 223 -8.43 -19.79 -0.55
CA LYS A 223 -9.35 -20.90 -0.75
C LYS A 223 -9.23 -21.99 0.34
N THR A 224 -8.01 -22.20 0.84
CA THR A 224 -7.75 -23.26 1.83
C THR A 224 -7.60 -22.73 3.25
N GLY A 225 -7.45 -21.41 3.42
CA GLY A 225 -7.17 -20.80 4.70
C GLY A 225 -5.80 -21.14 5.27
N LYS A 226 -4.89 -21.69 4.45
CA LYS A 226 -3.57 -22.18 4.88
C LYS A 226 -2.47 -21.56 4.04
N VAL A 227 -1.29 -21.52 4.62
CA VAL A 227 -0.06 -21.26 3.85
C VAL A 227 0.26 -22.51 3.05
N ASP A 228 0.21 -22.43 1.75
CA ASP A 228 0.51 -23.56 0.85
C ASP A 228 1.33 -23.12 -0.37
N LYS A 229 1.73 -24.12 -1.18
CA LYS A 229 2.57 -23.91 -2.37
C LYS A 229 1.91 -23.03 -3.45
N MET A 230 0.60 -22.85 -3.40
CA MET A 230 -0.19 -22.06 -4.35
C MET A 230 -0.49 -20.63 -3.83
N GLY A 231 0.06 -20.27 -2.68
CA GLY A 231 -0.08 -18.90 -2.17
C GLY A 231 0.53 -17.88 -3.12
N TRP A 232 -0.12 -16.74 -3.26
CA TRP A 232 0.27 -15.70 -4.21
C TRP A 232 1.68 -15.11 -4.00
N ARG A 233 2.24 -15.24 -2.80
CA ARG A 233 3.61 -14.77 -2.49
C ARG A 233 4.70 -15.77 -2.85
N ARG A 234 4.34 -17.04 -3.14
CA ARG A 234 5.34 -18.03 -3.47
C ARG A 234 5.98 -17.73 -4.83
N GLY A 235 7.29 -17.49 -4.81
CA GLY A 235 8.03 -17.08 -5.99
C GLY A 235 7.58 -15.74 -6.56
N LEU A 236 7.09 -14.86 -5.68
CA LEU A 236 6.63 -13.52 -6.05
C LEU A 236 7.69 -12.82 -6.91
N VAL A 237 7.29 -12.39 -8.08
CA VAL A 237 8.15 -11.61 -8.98
C VAL A 237 8.54 -10.31 -8.27
N PRO A 238 9.84 -10.01 -8.09
CA PRO A 238 10.24 -8.82 -7.35
C PRO A 238 9.65 -7.55 -7.96
N MET A 239 9.77 -7.35 -9.26
CA MET A 239 9.27 -6.16 -9.95
C MET A 239 7.74 -6.12 -10.13
N TRP A 240 6.98 -7.12 -9.68
CA TRP A 240 5.53 -6.98 -9.55
C TRP A 240 5.11 -6.32 -8.23
N TYR A 241 6.09 -6.00 -7.37
CA TYR A 241 5.90 -5.27 -6.13
C TYR A 241 6.83 -4.04 -6.04
N PRO A 242 6.79 -3.14 -7.05
CA PRO A 242 7.80 -2.09 -7.25
C PRO A 242 7.48 -0.81 -6.50
N THR A 243 6.29 -0.68 -5.93
CA THR A 243 5.71 0.63 -5.55
C THR A 243 6.54 1.36 -4.50
N HIS A 244 7.09 0.63 -3.53
CA HIS A 244 7.95 1.22 -2.49
C HIS A 244 9.25 1.82 -3.05
N SER A 245 9.87 1.18 -4.03
CA SER A 245 11.05 1.75 -4.69
C SER A 245 10.67 2.86 -5.69
N ALA A 246 9.58 2.68 -6.45
CA ALA A 246 9.10 3.66 -7.42
C ALA A 246 8.61 4.97 -6.77
N ALA A 247 8.15 4.92 -5.52
CA ALA A 247 7.69 6.08 -4.77
C ALA A 247 8.75 7.18 -4.64
N TYR A 248 10.05 6.82 -4.60
CA TYR A 248 11.15 7.78 -4.52
C TYR A 248 11.32 8.67 -5.76
N TYR A 249 10.62 8.40 -6.83
CA TYR A 249 10.46 9.34 -7.95
C TYR A 249 9.03 9.82 -8.10
N VAL A 250 8.09 8.89 -8.27
CA VAL A 250 6.69 9.23 -8.61
C VAL A 250 6.01 10.02 -7.48
N SER A 251 6.14 9.61 -6.23
CA SER A 251 5.52 10.35 -5.10
C SER A 251 6.17 11.70 -4.84
N ILE A 252 7.44 11.88 -5.18
CA ILE A 252 8.12 13.16 -5.00
C ILE A 252 7.72 14.14 -6.08
N THR A 253 7.71 13.71 -7.35
CA THR A 253 7.58 14.60 -8.51
C THR A 253 6.18 14.65 -9.12
N GLY A 254 5.37 13.59 -8.95
CA GLY A 254 4.19 13.35 -9.78
C GLY A 254 4.53 13.00 -11.23
N GLY A 255 5.82 12.73 -11.50
CA GLY A 255 6.33 12.35 -12.81
C GLY A 255 6.09 10.87 -13.12
N ARG A 256 6.57 10.45 -14.30
CA ARG A 256 6.34 9.09 -14.82
C ARG A 256 7.63 8.46 -15.30
N PHE A 257 7.69 7.13 -15.23
CA PHE A 257 8.68 6.35 -15.95
C PHE A 257 8.18 6.09 -17.36
N THR A 258 8.99 6.35 -18.36
CA THR A 258 8.59 6.28 -19.77
C THR A 258 9.11 5.04 -20.49
N GLU A 259 10.33 4.63 -20.15
CA GLU A 259 10.97 3.43 -20.67
C GLU A 259 11.78 2.74 -19.58
N VAL A 260 12.01 1.44 -19.73
CA VAL A 260 12.74 0.63 -18.76
C VAL A 260 13.61 -0.42 -19.42
N SER A 261 14.77 -0.68 -18.80
CA SER A 261 15.63 -1.84 -19.02
C SER A 261 15.88 -2.52 -17.68
N GLY A 262 15.50 -3.78 -17.54
CA GLY A 262 15.58 -4.56 -16.29
C GLY A 262 16.43 -5.81 -16.41
N LEU A 263 17.06 -6.20 -15.31
CA LEU A 263 17.82 -7.44 -15.18
C LEU A 263 17.43 -8.13 -13.87
N GLY A 264 17.43 -9.46 -13.88
CA GLY A 264 17.15 -10.28 -12.71
C GLY A 264 18.33 -11.19 -12.34
N THR A 265 18.53 -11.40 -11.05
CA THR A 265 19.46 -12.43 -10.55
C THR A 265 18.73 -13.74 -10.36
N ALA A 266 19.35 -14.86 -10.68
CA ALA A 266 18.79 -16.17 -10.41
C ALA A 266 18.44 -16.31 -8.92
N GLY A 267 17.21 -16.75 -8.64
CA GLY A 267 16.71 -16.86 -7.28
C GLY A 267 17.49 -17.87 -6.44
N ARG A 268 17.77 -17.52 -5.18
CA ARG A 268 18.60 -18.34 -4.26
C ARG A 268 17.77 -19.38 -3.52
N TYR A 269 16.46 -19.19 -3.40
CA TYR A 269 15.55 -20.10 -2.72
C TYR A 269 14.74 -20.94 -3.70
N ALA A 270 14.30 -22.11 -3.28
CA ALA A 270 13.58 -23.05 -4.13
C ALA A 270 12.31 -22.46 -4.75
N GLU A 271 11.63 -21.56 -4.04
CA GLU A 271 10.42 -20.89 -4.52
C GLU A 271 10.65 -19.96 -5.73
N PHE A 272 11.89 -19.51 -5.96
CA PHE A 272 12.27 -18.70 -7.12
C PHE A 272 12.85 -19.52 -8.28
N GLN A 273 12.65 -20.83 -8.26
CA GLN A 273 12.89 -21.66 -9.45
C GLN A 273 11.60 -21.71 -10.27
N LYS A 274 11.72 -21.57 -11.59
CA LYS A 274 10.57 -21.50 -12.51
C LYS A 274 9.52 -22.58 -12.30
N GLU A 275 9.98 -23.81 -12.05
CA GLU A 275 9.13 -25.00 -11.86
C GLU A 275 8.45 -25.06 -10.48
N ASN A 276 8.83 -24.18 -9.55
CA ASN A 276 8.36 -24.23 -8.17
C ASN A 276 7.38 -23.10 -7.80
N ASN A 277 7.02 -22.24 -8.75
CA ASN A 277 6.04 -21.19 -8.54
C ASN A 277 5.10 -21.04 -9.74
N SER A 278 3.93 -20.46 -9.50
CA SER A 278 2.89 -20.28 -10.53
C SER A 278 3.22 -19.19 -11.56
N TYR A 279 4.20 -18.37 -11.28
CA TYR A 279 4.59 -17.24 -12.13
C TYR A 279 5.68 -17.59 -13.12
N GLN A 280 6.26 -18.81 -13.01
CA GLN A 280 7.47 -19.20 -13.75
C GLN A 280 8.62 -18.19 -13.54
N ASN A 281 8.64 -17.55 -12.38
CA ASN A 281 9.63 -16.55 -12.04
C ASN A 281 10.98 -17.20 -11.68
N PRO A 282 12.08 -16.82 -12.37
CA PRO A 282 13.41 -17.32 -12.06
C PRO A 282 14.20 -16.40 -11.13
N PHE A 283 13.66 -15.22 -10.78
CA PHE A 283 14.43 -14.16 -10.14
C PHE A 283 14.05 -13.99 -8.67
N GLY A 284 15.08 -13.89 -7.82
CA GLY A 284 14.92 -13.51 -6.41
C GLY A 284 15.10 -12.01 -6.19
N THR A 285 15.90 -11.36 -7.05
CA THR A 285 16.14 -9.91 -7.04
C THR A 285 16.15 -9.38 -8.47
N GLU A 286 15.51 -8.22 -8.67
CA GLU A 286 15.50 -7.52 -9.95
C GLU A 286 15.97 -6.07 -9.79
N VAL A 287 16.75 -5.59 -10.76
CA VAL A 287 17.25 -4.23 -10.86
C VAL A 287 16.81 -3.64 -12.19
N ALA A 288 16.32 -2.42 -12.19
CA ALA A 288 15.88 -1.76 -13.42
C ALA A 288 16.34 -0.31 -13.51
N MET A 289 16.67 0.10 -14.73
CA MET A 289 16.96 1.47 -15.11
C MET A 289 15.80 2.05 -15.90
N TYR A 290 15.37 3.25 -15.55
CA TYR A 290 14.24 3.92 -16.16
C TYR A 290 14.66 5.27 -16.76
N LYS A 291 14.04 5.63 -17.88
CA LYS A 291 13.94 7.03 -18.32
C LYS A 291 12.71 7.66 -17.69
N THR A 292 12.83 8.91 -17.26
CA THR A 292 11.73 9.63 -16.62
C THR A 292 11.11 10.66 -17.54
N SER A 293 9.91 11.13 -17.20
CA SER A 293 9.22 12.20 -17.94
C SER A 293 9.90 13.57 -17.83
N GLU A 294 10.90 13.71 -16.95
CA GLU A 294 11.74 14.90 -16.83
C GLU A 294 13.08 14.77 -17.56
N GLU A 295 13.23 13.75 -18.40
CA GLU A 295 14.46 13.43 -19.13
C GLU A 295 15.62 12.96 -18.23
N GLY A 296 15.32 12.64 -16.98
CA GLY A 296 16.26 12.05 -16.02
C GLY A 296 16.33 10.53 -16.09
N ILE A 297 17.17 9.96 -15.25
CA ILE A 297 17.35 8.50 -15.11
C ILE A 297 17.00 8.09 -13.67
N SER A 298 16.36 6.94 -13.54
CA SER A 298 16.04 6.35 -12.24
C SER A 298 16.51 4.91 -12.17
N ARG A 299 17.02 4.49 -11.01
CA ARG A 299 17.38 3.09 -10.70
C ARG A 299 16.47 2.55 -9.62
N MET A 300 15.83 1.42 -9.87
CA MET A 300 15.00 0.73 -8.87
C MET A 300 15.51 -0.67 -8.62
N VAL A 301 15.43 -1.13 -7.38
CA VAL A 301 15.78 -2.49 -6.97
C VAL A 301 14.66 -3.03 -6.09
N VAL A 302 14.25 -4.27 -6.35
CA VAL A 302 13.39 -5.06 -5.48
C VAL A 302 14.02 -6.43 -5.28
N GLY A 303 14.15 -6.87 -4.04
CA GLY A 303 14.82 -8.14 -3.74
C GLY A 303 14.20 -8.87 -2.55
N TRP A 304 14.05 -10.20 -2.73
CA TRP A 304 13.46 -11.12 -1.77
C TRP A 304 14.45 -12.12 -1.18
N ASP A 305 15.67 -12.16 -1.70
CA ASP A 305 16.68 -13.16 -1.36
C ASP A 305 18.07 -12.56 -1.05
N LEU A 306 18.12 -11.28 -0.73
CA LEU A 306 19.32 -10.58 -0.28
C LEU A 306 19.44 -10.69 1.23
N LYS A 307 20.43 -11.45 1.70
CA LYS A 307 20.71 -11.65 3.13
C LYS A 307 20.94 -10.30 3.82
N ASP A 308 20.36 -10.16 5.00
CA ASP A 308 20.50 -8.99 5.87
C ASP A 308 20.04 -7.65 5.24
N ALA A 309 19.40 -7.69 4.05
CA ALA A 309 18.82 -6.52 3.43
C ALA A 309 17.33 -6.42 3.73
N HIS A 310 16.92 -5.36 4.40
CA HIS A 310 15.53 -5.11 4.78
C HIS A 310 15.15 -3.65 4.62
N GLY A 311 13.85 -3.44 4.38
CA GLY A 311 13.24 -2.12 4.30
C GLY A 311 13.38 -1.44 2.96
N GLU A 312 13.09 -0.18 2.96
CA GLU A 312 13.04 0.68 1.79
C GLU A 312 13.91 1.90 1.98
N LYS A 313 14.58 2.31 0.91
CA LYS A 313 15.47 3.47 0.87
C LYS A 313 15.43 4.10 -0.52
N GLY A 314 15.74 5.38 -0.58
CA GLY A 314 15.89 6.06 -1.87
C GLY A 314 16.48 7.45 -1.74
N ARG A 315 16.83 8.01 -2.88
CA ARG A 315 17.42 9.35 -3.01
C ARG A 315 17.01 9.99 -4.33
N VAL A 316 16.96 11.31 -4.31
CA VAL A 316 16.76 12.12 -5.52
C VAL A 316 17.80 13.22 -5.60
N TYR A 317 18.24 13.52 -6.80
CA TYR A 317 19.17 14.59 -7.12
C TYR A 317 18.57 15.43 -8.25
N GLY A 318 18.31 16.69 -7.94
CA GLY A 318 17.76 17.65 -8.88
C GLY A 318 18.82 18.55 -9.49
N GLU A 319 18.39 19.48 -10.32
CA GLU A 319 19.22 20.54 -10.89
C GLU A 319 19.78 21.51 -9.82
N LYS A 320 19.10 21.60 -8.67
CA LYS A 320 19.45 22.49 -7.57
C LYS A 320 19.83 21.68 -6.33
N PRO A 321 20.74 22.21 -5.50
CA PRO A 321 21.08 21.56 -4.24
C PRO A 321 19.90 21.58 -3.28
N HIS A 322 19.84 20.60 -2.37
CA HIS A 322 18.86 20.54 -1.32
C HIS A 322 18.82 21.83 -0.49
N ASN A 323 17.64 22.45 -0.34
CA ASN A 323 17.46 23.66 0.44
C ASN A 323 17.05 23.31 1.89
N LYS A 324 17.99 23.45 2.81
CA LYS A 324 17.78 23.15 4.24
C LYS A 324 16.79 24.10 4.94
N ASN A 325 16.41 25.22 4.32
CA ASN A 325 15.42 26.15 4.86
C ASN A 325 13.97 25.75 4.55
N ILE A 326 13.77 24.77 3.67
CA ILE A 326 12.46 24.20 3.37
C ILE A 326 12.37 22.86 4.09
N SER A 327 11.49 22.78 5.07
CA SER A 327 11.20 21.52 5.80
C SER A 327 9.81 21.06 5.48
N GLY A 328 9.70 19.82 5.00
CA GLY A 328 8.44 19.15 4.73
C GLY A 328 7.91 18.45 5.97
N GLN A 329 7.17 19.13 6.83
CA GLN A 329 6.44 18.45 7.90
C GLN A 329 5.20 17.76 7.34
N ARG A 330 5.00 16.50 7.71
CA ARG A 330 3.76 15.77 7.40
C ARG A 330 2.57 16.48 8.03
N PRO A 331 1.38 16.43 7.41
CA PRO A 331 0.17 17.02 7.99
C PRO A 331 -0.11 16.49 9.39
N ALA A 332 -0.68 17.34 10.25
CA ALA A 332 -1.19 16.89 11.54
C ALA A 332 -2.32 15.88 11.35
N LEU A 333 -2.35 14.85 12.19
CA LEU A 333 -3.35 13.80 12.12
C LEU A 333 -4.56 14.13 13.02
N PRO A 334 -5.76 13.66 12.66
CA PRO A 334 -6.95 13.83 13.50
C PRO A 334 -6.79 13.14 14.86
N PRO A 335 -7.53 13.59 15.87
CA PRO A 335 -7.57 12.92 17.16
C PRO A 335 -7.92 11.44 17.04
N GLY A 336 -7.18 10.58 17.72
CA GLY A 336 -7.39 9.13 17.71
C GLY A 336 -6.71 8.40 16.55
N VAL A 337 -6.19 9.10 15.54
CA VAL A 337 -5.44 8.52 14.42
C VAL A 337 -3.95 8.59 14.72
N GLY A 338 -3.30 7.44 14.78
CA GLY A 338 -1.86 7.32 14.95
C GLY A 338 -1.11 7.33 13.61
N GLY A 339 0.20 7.52 13.68
CA GLY A 339 1.06 7.32 12.51
C GLY A 339 1.03 5.86 12.04
N GLY A 340 1.14 4.92 12.97
CA GLY A 340 1.17 3.49 12.69
C GLY A 340 2.48 3.03 12.07
N GLY A 341 2.47 1.88 11.44
CA GLY A 341 3.62 1.26 10.80
C GLY A 341 4.14 2.00 9.57
N HIS A 342 5.13 1.42 8.91
CA HIS A 342 5.81 1.97 7.73
C HIS A 342 6.24 3.43 7.94
N GLY A 343 7.02 3.68 9.00
CA GLY A 343 7.54 5.01 9.31
C GLY A 343 6.47 6.05 9.69
N GLY A 344 5.30 5.60 10.16
CA GLY A 344 4.19 6.47 10.56
C GLY A 344 3.29 6.90 9.40
N SER A 345 3.20 6.11 8.34
CA SER A 345 2.45 6.45 7.12
C SER A 345 0.99 6.05 7.15
N HIS A 346 0.60 5.05 7.95
CA HIS A 346 -0.74 4.46 7.89
C HIS A 346 -1.85 5.47 8.10
N GLY A 347 -1.82 6.21 9.23
CA GLY A 347 -2.82 7.24 9.52
C GLY A 347 -2.80 8.41 8.54
N GLN A 348 -1.61 8.77 8.03
CA GLN A 348 -1.46 9.82 7.02
C GLN A 348 -2.21 9.46 5.72
N LEU A 349 -2.07 8.21 5.26
CA LEU A 349 -2.76 7.72 4.07
C LEU A 349 -4.27 7.71 4.29
N THR A 350 -4.74 7.19 5.42
CA THR A 350 -6.17 7.19 5.74
C THR A 350 -6.74 8.60 5.79
N ASN A 351 -6.06 9.53 6.49
CA ASN A 351 -6.52 10.92 6.55
C ASN A 351 -6.58 11.55 5.15
N ASN A 352 -5.55 11.34 4.31
CA ASN A 352 -5.55 11.86 2.95
C ASN A 352 -6.69 11.30 2.09
N PHE A 353 -6.98 9.99 2.18
CA PHE A 353 -8.08 9.37 1.46
C PHE A 353 -9.44 9.94 1.90
N ILE A 354 -9.69 10.03 3.19
CA ILE A 354 -10.94 10.56 3.73
C ILE A 354 -11.12 12.03 3.37
N GLU A 355 -10.07 12.85 3.52
CA GLU A 355 -10.11 14.25 3.09
C GLU A 355 -10.32 14.40 1.58
N SER A 356 -9.78 13.51 0.76
CA SER A 356 -9.99 13.55 -0.69
C SER A 356 -11.46 13.37 -1.08
N ILE A 357 -12.21 12.58 -0.31
CA ILE A 357 -13.66 12.40 -0.50
C ILE A 357 -14.41 13.63 0.02
N LEU A 358 -14.11 14.09 1.24
CA LEU A 358 -14.83 15.17 1.89
C LEU A 358 -14.66 16.51 1.19
N LEU A 359 -13.49 16.77 0.62
CA LEU A 359 -13.12 18.03 -0.02
C LEU A 359 -13.11 17.96 -1.54
N ASP A 360 -13.51 16.83 -2.11
CA ASP A 360 -13.45 16.54 -3.55
C ASP A 360 -12.06 16.82 -4.18
N LYS A 361 -11.00 16.44 -3.46
CA LYS A 361 -9.61 16.62 -3.90
C LYS A 361 -9.05 15.38 -4.56
N LYS A 362 -7.99 15.56 -5.33
CA LYS A 362 -7.16 14.45 -5.83
C LYS A 362 -6.48 13.77 -4.63
N PRO A 363 -6.57 12.42 -4.51
CA PRO A 363 -5.78 11.68 -3.52
C PRO A 363 -4.29 11.79 -3.81
N ILE A 364 -3.47 11.61 -2.78
CA ILE A 364 -2.01 11.76 -2.90
C ILE A 364 -1.37 10.73 -3.84
N VAL A 365 -1.95 9.53 -3.91
CA VAL A 365 -1.58 8.48 -4.88
C VAL A 365 -2.86 8.07 -5.61
N ASP A 366 -3.25 8.87 -6.60
CA ASP A 366 -4.42 8.59 -7.42
C ASP A 366 -4.18 7.41 -8.40
N VAL A 367 -5.14 7.11 -9.23
CA VAL A 367 -5.03 6.00 -10.19
C VAL A 367 -3.85 6.16 -11.14
N CYS A 368 -3.53 7.39 -11.58
CA CYS A 368 -2.41 7.62 -12.49
C CYS A 368 -1.07 7.35 -11.81
N ASP A 369 -0.86 7.90 -10.61
CA ASP A 369 0.35 7.66 -9.83
C ASP A 369 0.48 6.17 -9.46
N ALA A 370 -0.61 5.53 -9.07
CA ALA A 370 -0.66 4.11 -8.74
C ALA A 370 -0.26 3.23 -9.93
N LEU A 371 -0.80 3.50 -11.12
CA LEU A 371 -0.48 2.75 -12.32
C LEU A 371 0.94 3.04 -12.82
N ASN A 372 1.41 4.30 -12.74
CA ASN A 372 2.79 4.65 -13.08
C ASN A 372 3.80 3.94 -12.18
N MET A 373 3.51 3.81 -10.88
CA MET A 373 4.36 3.04 -9.98
C MET A 373 4.32 1.55 -10.27
N THR A 374 3.14 0.98 -10.51
CA THR A 374 2.97 -0.47 -10.63
C THR A 374 3.43 -1.01 -11.98
N LEU A 375 3.00 -0.38 -13.08
CA LEU A 375 3.35 -0.84 -14.43
C LEU A 375 4.84 -0.69 -14.74
N SER A 376 5.52 0.26 -14.10
CA SER A 376 6.97 0.40 -14.23
C SER A 376 7.68 -0.93 -13.91
N GLY A 377 7.26 -1.60 -12.84
CA GLY A 377 7.82 -2.89 -12.45
C GLY A 377 7.33 -4.06 -13.32
N VAL A 378 6.05 -4.06 -13.71
CA VAL A 378 5.53 -5.11 -14.62
C VAL A 378 6.32 -5.15 -15.92
N ILE A 379 6.59 -3.99 -16.51
CA ILE A 379 7.37 -3.90 -17.75
C ILE A 379 8.86 -4.17 -17.48
N ALA A 380 9.41 -3.79 -16.31
CA ALA A 380 10.78 -4.13 -15.93
C ALA A 380 11.00 -5.65 -15.88
N HIS A 381 10.06 -6.40 -15.30
CA HIS A 381 10.13 -7.87 -15.31
C HIS A 381 10.10 -8.44 -16.73
N LYS A 382 9.23 -7.92 -17.60
CA LYS A 382 9.21 -8.33 -19.03
C LYS A 382 10.54 -8.06 -19.72
N SER A 383 11.17 -6.93 -19.43
CA SER A 383 12.51 -6.59 -19.90
C SER A 383 13.57 -7.56 -19.36
N ALA A 384 13.52 -7.87 -18.07
CA ALA A 384 14.46 -8.80 -17.42
C ALA A 384 14.39 -10.22 -18.03
N LEU A 385 13.19 -10.68 -18.40
CA LEU A 385 13.01 -11.96 -19.11
C LEU A 385 13.57 -11.96 -20.55
N LYS A 386 13.96 -10.78 -21.06
CA LYS A 386 14.54 -10.55 -22.39
C LYS A 386 15.93 -9.92 -22.31
N ASP A 387 16.68 -10.28 -21.30
CA ASP A 387 18.08 -9.85 -21.12
C ASP A 387 18.28 -8.31 -21.14
N GLY A 388 17.32 -7.56 -20.60
CA GLY A 388 17.42 -6.11 -20.49
C GLY A 388 16.98 -5.30 -21.71
N GLU A 389 16.17 -5.88 -22.59
CA GLU A 389 15.59 -5.13 -23.72
C GLU A 389 14.90 -3.86 -23.22
N TRP A 390 15.21 -2.70 -23.81
CA TRP A 390 14.50 -1.45 -23.53
C TRP A 390 13.04 -1.53 -23.97
N MET A 391 12.13 -1.28 -23.04
CA MET A 391 10.69 -1.38 -23.27
C MET A 391 9.98 -0.10 -22.87
N LYS A 392 8.96 0.29 -23.64
CA LYS A 392 8.09 1.42 -23.30
C LYS A 392 7.11 1.02 -22.20
N ILE A 393 6.86 1.94 -21.29
CA ILE A 393 5.88 1.78 -20.20
C ILE A 393 4.58 2.47 -20.64
N PRO A 394 3.40 1.81 -20.50
CA PRO A 394 2.11 2.46 -20.74
C PRO A 394 1.94 3.70 -19.87
N GLN A 395 1.39 4.77 -20.42
CA GLN A 395 1.26 6.06 -19.77
C GLN A 395 -0.21 6.39 -19.49
N TYR A 396 -0.51 6.78 -18.27
CA TYR A 396 -1.85 7.18 -17.82
C TYR A 396 -1.82 8.61 -17.29
N ALA A 397 -2.78 9.43 -17.74
CA ALA A 397 -3.00 10.80 -17.28
C ALA A 397 -4.50 11.11 -17.27
N LEU A 398 -4.99 11.78 -16.22
CA LEU A 398 -6.36 12.29 -16.09
C LEU A 398 -6.45 13.76 -16.49
#